data_f01c38fbc7da15de3bd86a15ad1f44f4
#
_entry.id   f01c38fbc7da15de3bd86a15ad1f44f4
#
_cell.length_a   1.000
_cell.length_b   1.000
_cell.length_c   1.000
_cell.angle_alpha   90.00
_cell.angle_beta   90.00
_cell.angle_gamma   90.00
#
_symmetry.space_group_name_H-M   'P 1'
#
loop_
_entity.id
_entity.type
_entity.pdbx_description
1 polymer ?
#
loop_
_entity_poly.entity_id
_entity_poly.type
_entity_poly.pdbx_seq_one_letter_code
_entity_poly.pdbx_strand_id
1 'polypeptide(L)'
;MDIYLANHLFRSVPHGSQLVLIGDADQLPSVGPGAVLSEIIACGAVPVVRLDRIFRQSYGSRIAANAKLIRHGNLSLEYGEDFQFYDSCDMSTSAQQIETLYLQETARYGVDNVALLTPYRQKTETGVNALNERLREKLNPQDGKKPEVAYRKRIYRLGDKVMQIKNCEDISNGDIGYITSVTRDDTDSVLTVDFGDGRIAEYDGSDLEMLDLAYASTIHKSQGSEYKSVIINLQCAHAVMLVRPLVYTAITRAKERVLIVGERRALCIAIKRTDTEQRGTMLSARIKELISNVKGDHDNGNLAQ
;
A
#
# COMPACT_ATOMS: atom_id res chain seq x y z
N MET A 1 -4.97 -11.33 2.23
CA MET A 1 -5.51 -12.64 1.79
C MET A 1 -7.02 -12.49 1.62
N ASP A 2 -7.54 -12.76 0.43
CA ASP A 2 -8.97 -12.79 0.13
C ASP A 2 -9.60 -14.15 0.47
N ILE A 3 -10.93 -14.26 0.29
CA ILE A 3 -11.66 -15.47 0.69
C ILE A 3 -11.31 -16.69 -0.17
N TYR A 4 -10.95 -16.49 -1.45
CA TYR A 4 -10.60 -17.60 -2.34
C TYR A 4 -9.23 -18.19 -1.97
N LEU A 5 -8.23 -17.33 -1.77
CA LEU A 5 -6.91 -17.73 -1.33
C LEU A 5 -6.96 -18.38 0.06
N ALA A 6 -7.77 -17.82 0.97
CA ALA A 6 -7.99 -18.40 2.29
C ALA A 6 -8.60 -19.80 2.21
N ASN A 7 -9.59 -20.00 1.33
CA ASN A 7 -10.20 -21.33 1.15
C ASN A 7 -9.18 -22.35 0.64
N HIS A 8 -8.33 -21.98 -0.33
CA HIS A 8 -7.27 -22.87 -0.81
C HIS A 8 -6.24 -23.18 0.29
N LEU A 9 -5.80 -22.16 1.02
CA LEU A 9 -4.86 -22.34 2.14
C LEU A 9 -5.42 -23.31 3.18
N PHE A 10 -6.64 -23.07 3.68
CA PHE A 10 -7.24 -23.90 4.74
C PHE A 10 -7.47 -25.35 4.31
N ARG A 11 -7.79 -25.57 3.04
CA ARG A 11 -7.90 -26.93 2.48
C ARG A 11 -6.57 -27.66 2.33
N SER A 12 -5.47 -26.90 2.19
CA SER A 12 -4.14 -27.45 2.00
C SER A 12 -3.42 -27.74 3.32
N VAL A 13 -3.95 -27.25 4.45
CA VAL A 13 -3.35 -27.50 5.78
C VAL A 13 -3.66 -28.95 6.20
N PRO A 14 -2.64 -29.78 6.47
CA PRO A 14 -2.84 -31.17 6.91
C PRO A 14 -3.54 -31.24 8.26
N HIS A 15 -4.31 -32.30 8.48
CA HIS A 15 -4.91 -32.58 9.78
C HIS A 15 -3.84 -32.67 10.88
N GLY A 16 -4.09 -32.06 12.04
CA GLY A 16 -3.17 -32.05 13.18
C GLY A 16 -2.10 -30.94 13.11
N SER A 17 -2.05 -30.16 12.00
CA SER A 17 -1.17 -29.00 11.90
C SER A 17 -1.72 -27.81 12.68
N GLN A 18 -0.82 -27.01 13.27
CA GLN A 18 -1.15 -25.73 13.86
C GLN A 18 -1.00 -24.62 12.81
N LEU A 19 -2.07 -23.83 12.59
CA LEU A 19 -2.04 -22.66 11.72
C LEU A 19 -2.07 -21.38 12.55
N VAL A 20 -1.09 -20.51 12.34
CA VAL A 20 -1.01 -19.19 12.97
C VAL A 20 -1.19 -18.13 11.88
N LEU A 21 -2.23 -17.29 12.02
CA LEU A 21 -2.48 -16.16 11.14
C LEU A 21 -1.97 -14.88 11.79
N ILE A 22 -1.07 -14.17 11.12
CA ILE A 22 -0.49 -12.90 11.60
C ILE A 22 -0.89 -11.80 10.62
N GLY A 23 -1.36 -10.67 11.15
CA GLY A 23 -1.72 -9.51 10.33
C GLY A 23 -2.28 -8.37 11.14
N ASP A 24 -2.64 -7.30 10.45
CA ASP A 24 -3.24 -6.10 11.02
C ASP A 24 -4.64 -5.89 10.41
N ALA A 25 -5.67 -6.11 11.22
CA ALA A 25 -7.07 -6.00 10.81
C ALA A 25 -7.55 -4.55 10.59
N ASP A 26 -6.76 -3.56 11.06
CA ASP A 26 -7.05 -2.13 10.92
C ASP A 26 -6.46 -1.54 9.63
N GLN A 27 -5.53 -2.26 8.96
CA GLN A 27 -5.01 -1.90 7.64
C GLN A 27 -6.00 -2.21 6.51
N LEU A 28 -5.70 -1.70 5.32
CA LEU A 28 -6.48 -2.03 4.12
C LEU A 28 -6.58 -3.55 3.95
N PRO A 29 -7.79 -4.07 3.74
CA PRO A 29 -7.98 -5.48 3.43
C PRO A 29 -7.41 -5.81 2.04
N SER A 30 -7.40 -7.10 1.68
CA SER A 30 -7.06 -7.55 0.34
C SER A 30 -7.94 -6.89 -0.73
N VAL A 31 -7.40 -6.72 -1.95
CA VAL A 31 -8.18 -6.20 -3.09
C VAL A 31 -9.31 -7.16 -3.48
N GLY A 32 -9.07 -8.48 -3.35
CA GLY A 32 -10.09 -9.51 -3.56
C GLY A 32 -11.18 -9.52 -2.49
N PRO A 33 -12.27 -10.29 -2.70
CA PRO A 33 -13.44 -10.29 -1.83
C PRO A 33 -13.14 -10.86 -0.45
N GLY A 34 -13.86 -10.34 0.56
CA GLY A 34 -13.78 -10.77 1.95
C GLY A 34 -12.75 -10.02 2.79
N ALA A 35 -12.91 -10.15 4.10
CA ALA A 35 -12.02 -9.59 5.11
C ALA A 35 -11.66 -10.69 6.13
N VAL A 36 -11.03 -11.75 5.64
CA VAL A 36 -10.86 -13.04 6.33
C VAL A 36 -10.32 -12.89 7.74
N LEU A 37 -9.21 -12.14 7.93
CA LEU A 37 -8.59 -11.98 9.24
C LEU A 37 -9.53 -11.28 10.23
N SER A 38 -10.14 -10.17 9.83
CA SER A 38 -11.06 -9.42 10.70
C SER A 38 -12.33 -10.20 11.00
N GLU A 39 -12.86 -10.97 10.06
CA GLU A 39 -14.02 -11.83 10.28
C GLU A 39 -13.72 -13.02 11.20
N ILE A 40 -12.54 -13.62 11.09
CA ILE A 40 -12.09 -14.68 12.02
C ILE A 40 -11.90 -14.10 13.43
N ILE A 41 -11.29 -12.91 13.56
CA ILE A 41 -11.17 -12.24 14.86
C ILE A 41 -12.54 -11.92 15.45
N ALA A 42 -13.48 -11.41 14.64
CA ALA A 42 -14.81 -11.02 15.07
C ALA A 42 -15.72 -12.21 15.44
N CYS A 43 -15.43 -13.41 14.92
CA CYS A 43 -16.21 -14.59 15.29
C CYS A 43 -16.01 -14.99 16.77
N GLY A 44 -14.88 -14.63 17.39
CA GLY A 44 -14.60 -14.94 18.79
C GLY A 44 -14.41 -16.43 19.10
N ALA A 45 -14.32 -17.27 18.09
CA ALA A 45 -14.29 -18.72 18.22
C ALA A 45 -12.88 -19.32 18.17
N VAL A 46 -11.88 -18.51 17.84
CA VAL A 46 -10.47 -18.90 17.80
C VAL A 46 -9.66 -18.06 18.79
N PRO A 47 -8.57 -18.60 19.37
CA PRO A 47 -7.68 -17.81 20.23
C PRO A 47 -7.08 -16.62 19.45
N VAL A 48 -7.10 -15.44 20.05
CA VAL A 48 -6.56 -14.20 19.45
C VAL A 48 -5.61 -13.54 20.46
N VAL A 49 -4.38 -13.30 20.00
CA VAL A 49 -3.42 -12.47 20.72
C VAL A 49 -3.32 -11.12 20.03
N ARG A 50 -3.55 -10.04 20.76
CA ARG A 50 -3.41 -8.66 20.26
C ARG A 50 -2.09 -8.06 20.71
N LEU A 51 -1.31 -7.54 19.74
CA LEU A 51 -0.06 -6.83 20.03
C LEU A 51 -0.35 -5.33 20.06
N ASP A 52 -0.19 -4.72 21.25
CA ASP A 52 -0.54 -3.30 21.47
C ASP A 52 0.66 -2.36 21.40
N ARG A 53 1.89 -2.89 21.37
CA ARG A 53 3.12 -2.10 21.29
C ARG A 53 3.58 -1.94 19.86
N ILE A 54 3.82 -0.70 19.46
CA ILE A 54 4.42 -0.34 18.18
C ILE A 54 5.91 -0.13 18.41
N PHE A 55 6.76 -0.90 17.71
CA PHE A 55 8.23 -0.81 17.82
C PHE A 55 8.88 -0.16 16.59
N ARG A 56 8.11 0.11 15.53
CA ARG A 56 8.60 0.67 14.27
C ARG A 56 9.10 2.10 14.42
N GLN A 57 8.41 2.89 15.23
CA GLN A 57 8.72 4.30 15.49
C GLN A 57 9.45 4.44 16.84
N SER A 58 10.23 5.53 16.99
CA SER A 58 10.88 5.89 18.24
C SER A 58 9.86 6.16 19.35
N TYR A 59 10.29 5.98 20.59
CA TYR A 59 9.48 6.31 21.77
C TYR A 59 9.06 7.80 21.72
N GLY A 60 7.78 8.06 21.94
CA GLY A 60 7.23 9.44 21.88
C GLY A 60 6.91 9.94 20.46
N SER A 61 7.02 9.09 19.44
CA SER A 61 6.67 9.49 18.06
C SER A 61 5.19 9.81 17.92
N ARG A 62 4.90 10.97 17.31
CA ARG A 62 3.54 11.39 16.94
C ARG A 62 2.93 10.48 15.87
N ILE A 63 3.75 9.80 15.07
CA ILE A 63 3.26 8.84 14.07
C ILE A 63 2.51 7.71 14.78
N ALA A 64 3.11 7.11 15.81
CA ALA A 64 2.49 6.04 16.60
C ALA A 64 1.25 6.54 17.36
N ALA A 65 1.32 7.72 17.98
CA ALA A 65 0.21 8.33 18.69
C ALA A 65 -0.97 8.61 17.74
N ASN A 66 -0.71 9.25 16.61
CA ASN A 66 -1.73 9.57 15.60
C ASN A 66 -2.29 8.31 14.92
N ALA A 67 -1.50 7.29 14.65
CA ALA A 67 -1.99 6.01 14.15
C ALA A 67 -3.02 5.41 15.11
N LYS A 68 -2.77 5.45 16.42
CA LYS A 68 -3.71 5.01 17.44
C LYS A 68 -4.99 5.87 17.46
N LEU A 69 -4.87 7.19 17.38
CA LEU A 69 -6.02 8.10 17.32
C LEU A 69 -6.87 7.84 16.08
N ILE A 70 -6.24 7.72 14.90
CA ILE A 70 -6.92 7.42 13.63
C ILE A 70 -7.64 6.08 13.69
N ARG A 71 -7.01 5.04 14.20
CA ARG A 71 -7.61 3.72 14.40
C ARG A 71 -8.93 3.79 15.16
N HIS A 72 -9.04 4.69 16.16
CA HIS A 72 -10.26 4.92 16.94
C HIS A 72 -11.19 6.00 16.36
N GLY A 73 -10.89 6.56 15.17
CA GLY A 73 -11.70 7.61 14.54
C GLY A 73 -11.60 8.97 15.22
N ASN A 74 -10.56 9.21 16.01
CA ASN A 74 -10.31 10.47 16.66
C ASN A 74 -9.62 11.45 15.69
N LEU A 75 -10.11 12.68 15.67
CA LEU A 75 -9.60 13.77 14.80
C LEU A 75 -8.58 14.68 15.50
N SER A 76 -8.35 14.50 16.80
CA SER A 76 -7.43 15.33 17.60
C SER A 76 -5.98 14.89 17.38
N LEU A 77 -5.50 15.01 16.13
CA LEU A 77 -4.14 14.62 15.77
C LEU A 77 -3.10 15.60 16.31
N GLU A 78 -1.95 15.08 16.68
CA GLU A 78 -0.79 15.84 17.15
C GLU A 78 0.14 16.13 15.97
N TYR A 79 0.53 17.40 15.81
CA TYR A 79 1.43 17.86 14.74
C TYR A 79 2.78 18.27 15.31
N GLY A 80 3.85 18.04 14.55
CA GLY A 80 5.22 18.39 14.92
C GLY A 80 6.20 18.00 13.82
N GLU A 81 7.49 17.87 14.14
CA GLU A 81 8.52 17.62 13.12
C GLU A 81 8.35 16.28 12.40
N ASP A 82 7.90 15.25 13.11
CA ASP A 82 7.71 13.89 12.60
C ASP A 82 6.33 13.64 11.99
N PHE A 83 5.35 14.58 12.20
CA PHE A 83 4.00 14.45 11.66
C PHE A 83 3.45 15.83 11.28
N GLN A 84 3.39 16.11 9.98
CA GLN A 84 3.03 17.42 9.46
C GLN A 84 1.82 17.35 8.52
N PHE A 85 1.04 18.42 8.51
CA PHE A 85 -0.07 18.59 7.57
C PHE A 85 0.08 19.90 6.82
N TYR A 86 0.07 19.84 5.51
CA TYR A 86 0.13 20.96 4.58
C TYR A 86 -1.23 21.12 3.91
N ASP A 87 -1.96 22.15 4.32
CA ASP A 87 -3.32 22.42 3.80
C ASP A 87 -3.24 22.99 2.38
N SER A 88 -3.92 22.34 1.45
CA SER A 88 -3.95 22.74 0.06
C SER A 88 -5.24 22.26 -0.61
N CYS A 89 -6.08 23.22 -1.02
CA CYS A 89 -7.38 22.96 -1.63
C CYS A 89 -7.33 22.88 -3.15
N ASP A 90 -6.27 23.42 -3.77
CA ASP A 90 -6.07 23.36 -5.22
C ASP A 90 -5.11 22.23 -5.61
N MET A 91 -5.47 21.45 -6.63
CA MET A 91 -4.69 20.29 -7.04
C MET A 91 -3.33 20.66 -7.65
N SER A 92 -3.25 21.77 -8.38
CA SER A 92 -2.00 22.22 -8.99
C SER A 92 -1.03 22.67 -7.91
N THR A 93 -1.50 23.48 -6.95
CA THR A 93 -0.72 23.89 -5.78
C THR A 93 -0.30 22.69 -4.93
N SER A 94 -1.20 21.72 -4.74
CA SER A 94 -0.87 20.45 -4.05
C SER A 94 0.22 19.68 -4.76
N ALA A 95 0.17 19.58 -6.08
CA ALA A 95 1.18 18.88 -6.87
C ALA A 95 2.55 19.56 -6.78
N GLN A 96 2.61 20.90 -6.80
CA GLN A 96 3.85 21.67 -6.60
C GLN A 96 4.43 21.48 -5.19
N GLN A 97 3.57 21.51 -4.19
CA GLN A 97 3.99 21.31 -2.80
C GLN A 97 4.50 19.89 -2.56
N ILE A 98 3.81 18.88 -3.10
CA ILE A 98 4.24 17.48 -3.07
C ILE A 98 5.63 17.34 -3.73
N GLU A 99 5.81 17.93 -4.92
CA GLU A 99 7.10 17.93 -5.63
C GLU A 99 8.22 18.51 -4.75
N THR A 100 7.99 19.67 -4.17
CA THR A 100 8.97 20.35 -3.31
C THR A 100 9.32 19.49 -2.09
N LEU A 101 8.32 18.97 -1.39
CA LEU A 101 8.53 18.10 -0.22
C LEU A 101 9.23 16.81 -0.59
N TYR A 102 8.85 16.19 -1.71
CA TYR A 102 9.48 14.95 -2.17
C TYR A 102 10.97 15.15 -2.46
N LEU A 103 11.33 16.24 -3.13
CA LEU A 103 12.74 16.57 -3.40
C LEU A 103 13.52 16.86 -2.10
N GLN A 104 12.93 17.54 -1.13
CA GLN A 104 13.55 17.77 0.17
C GLN A 104 13.76 16.47 0.95
N GLU A 105 12.73 15.61 1.01
CA GLU A 105 12.83 14.35 1.74
C GLU A 105 13.79 13.37 1.06
N THR A 106 13.80 13.32 -0.27
CA THR A 106 14.76 12.46 -1.01
C THR A 106 16.19 12.95 -0.89
N ALA A 107 16.43 14.25 -0.83
CA ALA A 107 17.76 14.80 -0.52
C ALA A 107 18.22 14.42 0.90
N ARG A 108 17.29 14.30 1.86
CA ARG A 108 17.59 13.94 3.24
C ARG A 108 17.80 12.44 3.46
N TYR A 109 16.98 11.61 2.85
CA TYR A 109 16.91 10.18 3.14
C TYR A 109 17.32 9.25 1.99
N GLY A 110 17.49 9.78 0.79
CA GLY A 110 17.62 9.00 -0.44
C GLY A 110 16.26 8.57 -1.01
N VAL A 111 16.19 8.40 -2.31
CA VAL A 111 14.95 8.14 -3.06
C VAL A 111 14.26 6.80 -2.66
N ASP A 112 15.02 5.83 -2.17
CA ASP A 112 14.46 4.53 -1.76
C ASP A 112 13.85 4.53 -0.36
N ASN A 113 14.17 5.53 0.44
CA ASN A 113 13.65 5.70 1.79
C ASN A 113 12.46 6.67 1.86
N VAL A 114 11.99 7.19 0.73
CA VAL A 114 10.86 8.12 0.65
C VAL A 114 9.75 7.53 -0.21
N ALA A 115 8.53 7.48 0.33
CA ALA A 115 7.35 7.10 -0.42
C ALA A 115 6.43 8.30 -0.64
N LEU A 116 5.93 8.46 -1.85
CA LEU A 116 4.81 9.33 -2.16
C LEU A 116 3.58 8.46 -2.45
N LEU A 117 2.58 8.59 -1.60
CA LEU A 117 1.38 7.76 -1.61
C LEU A 117 0.13 8.57 -1.92
N THR A 118 -0.66 8.12 -2.88
CA THR A 118 -1.94 8.74 -3.24
C THR A 118 -3.04 7.69 -3.41
N PRO A 119 -4.32 8.02 -3.13
CA PRO A 119 -5.43 7.10 -3.31
C PRO A 119 -5.69 6.71 -4.77
N TYR A 120 -5.44 7.61 -5.73
CA TYR A 120 -5.78 7.43 -7.14
C TYR A 120 -4.56 7.24 -8.05
N ARG A 121 -4.72 6.36 -9.05
CA ARG A 121 -3.71 6.13 -10.09
C ARG A 121 -3.79 7.15 -11.23
N GLN A 122 -5.00 7.50 -11.65
CA GLN A 122 -5.28 8.34 -12.82
C GLN A 122 -6.33 9.42 -12.49
N LYS A 123 -6.60 10.31 -13.43
CA LYS A 123 -7.69 11.30 -13.45
C LYS A 123 -7.44 12.62 -12.69
N THR A 124 -6.34 12.78 -11.97
CA THR A 124 -6.04 14.04 -11.29
C THR A 124 -4.57 14.40 -11.45
N GLU A 125 -4.24 15.69 -11.35
CA GLU A 125 -2.85 16.18 -11.36
C GLU A 125 -2.03 15.63 -10.18
N THR A 126 -2.70 15.18 -9.12
CA THR A 126 -2.11 14.54 -7.95
C THR A 126 -2.29 13.02 -7.95
N GLY A 127 -2.65 12.42 -9.07
CA GLY A 127 -2.66 10.98 -9.27
C GLY A 127 -1.27 10.41 -9.49
N VAL A 128 -1.10 9.11 -9.28
CA VAL A 128 0.19 8.40 -9.41
C VAL A 128 0.89 8.71 -10.72
N ASN A 129 0.17 8.64 -11.84
CA ASN A 129 0.78 8.82 -13.17
C ASN A 129 1.32 10.23 -13.37
N ALA A 130 0.53 11.25 -13.06
CA ALA A 130 0.93 12.66 -13.20
C ALA A 130 2.10 13.01 -12.27
N LEU A 131 2.06 12.53 -11.03
CA LEU A 131 3.14 12.74 -10.06
C LEU A 131 4.43 12.01 -10.48
N ASN A 132 4.33 10.80 -11.01
CA ASN A 132 5.49 10.07 -11.51
C ASN A 132 6.19 10.80 -12.68
N GLU A 133 5.45 11.28 -13.67
CA GLU A 133 6.00 12.04 -14.79
C GLU A 133 6.68 13.32 -14.28
N ARG A 134 6.01 14.03 -13.39
CA ARG A 134 6.50 15.28 -12.80
C ARG A 134 7.80 15.09 -12.01
N LEU A 135 7.86 14.06 -11.16
CA LEU A 135 9.03 13.74 -10.34
C LEU A 135 10.18 13.19 -11.18
N ARG A 136 9.90 12.39 -12.21
CA ARG A 136 10.93 11.93 -13.14
C ARG A 136 11.66 13.12 -13.77
N GLU A 137 10.95 14.13 -14.27
CA GLU A 137 11.57 15.30 -14.90
C GLU A 137 12.46 16.10 -13.93
N LYS A 138 12.24 15.96 -12.61
CA LYS A 138 13.09 16.60 -11.58
C LYS A 138 14.26 15.74 -11.14
N LEU A 139 14.06 14.44 -11.00
CA LEU A 139 15.05 13.52 -10.45
C LEU A 139 15.91 12.87 -11.54
N ASN A 140 15.33 12.64 -12.70
CA ASN A 140 15.98 12.04 -13.85
C ASN A 140 15.63 12.81 -15.14
N PRO A 141 16.03 14.10 -15.25
CA PRO A 141 15.72 14.91 -16.42
C PRO A 141 16.38 14.37 -17.68
N GLN A 142 15.77 14.60 -18.84
CA GLN A 142 16.37 14.32 -20.13
C GLN A 142 17.49 15.36 -20.40
N ASP A 143 18.70 14.86 -20.66
CA ASP A 143 19.88 15.68 -20.98
C ASP A 143 20.25 15.67 -22.49
N GLY A 144 19.38 15.09 -23.31
CA GLY A 144 19.58 14.90 -24.75
C GLY A 144 20.50 13.71 -25.10
N LYS A 145 21.07 13.03 -24.10
CA LYS A 145 21.99 11.90 -24.29
C LYS A 145 21.44 10.60 -23.68
N LYS A 146 20.57 10.70 -22.69
CA LYS A 146 19.98 9.53 -22.03
C LYS A 146 19.08 8.77 -23.01
N PRO A 147 19.34 7.49 -23.24
CA PRO A 147 18.45 6.68 -24.02
C PRO A 147 17.10 6.52 -23.32
N GLU A 148 16.01 6.59 -24.08
CA GLU A 148 14.66 6.41 -23.59
C GLU A 148 13.81 5.63 -24.59
N VAL A 149 12.79 4.93 -24.11
CA VAL A 149 11.82 4.19 -24.92
C VAL A 149 10.44 4.71 -24.63
N ALA A 150 9.70 5.02 -25.71
CA ALA A 150 8.28 5.33 -25.63
C ALA A 150 7.46 4.05 -25.85
N TYR A 151 6.59 3.73 -24.90
CA TYR A 151 5.63 2.64 -25.04
C TYR A 151 4.23 3.14 -24.72
N ARG A 152 3.33 3.14 -25.70
CA ARG A 152 2.00 3.75 -25.62
C ARG A 152 2.08 5.22 -25.17
N LYS A 153 1.56 5.53 -23.97
CA LYS A 153 1.57 6.88 -23.37
C LYS A 153 2.66 7.06 -22.32
N ARG A 154 3.59 6.14 -22.21
CA ARG A 154 4.67 6.15 -21.20
C ARG A 154 6.02 6.30 -21.88
N ILE A 155 6.92 6.97 -21.23
CA ILE A 155 8.32 7.06 -21.59
C ILE A 155 9.12 6.48 -20.45
N TYR A 156 10.02 5.57 -20.74
CA TYR A 156 10.97 4.99 -19.82
C TYR A 156 12.39 5.43 -20.21
N ARG A 157 13.14 5.90 -19.27
CA ARG A 157 14.45 6.50 -19.47
C ARG A 157 15.50 5.76 -18.63
N LEU A 158 16.70 5.65 -19.14
CA LEU A 158 17.85 5.14 -18.38
C LEU A 158 17.95 5.83 -17.01
N GLY A 159 18.03 5.05 -15.94
CA GLY A 159 18.05 5.53 -14.55
C GLY A 159 16.67 5.76 -13.93
N ASP A 160 15.56 5.55 -14.65
CA ASP A 160 14.23 5.65 -14.06
C ASP A 160 13.99 4.58 -12.98
N LYS A 161 13.36 5.01 -11.90
CA LYS A 161 12.83 4.12 -10.86
C LYS A 161 11.51 3.55 -11.33
N VAL A 162 11.42 2.23 -11.40
CA VAL A 162 10.26 1.50 -11.91
C VAL A 162 9.75 0.46 -10.92
N MET A 163 8.51 0.05 -11.09
CA MET A 163 7.86 -1.00 -10.31
C MET A 163 7.28 -2.05 -11.25
N GLN A 164 7.52 -3.31 -10.93
CA GLN A 164 6.83 -4.44 -11.55
C GLN A 164 5.35 -4.42 -11.17
N ILE A 165 4.45 -4.61 -12.12
CA ILE A 165 2.99 -4.56 -11.87
C ILE A 165 2.26 -5.88 -12.15
N LYS A 166 2.99 -6.89 -12.61
CA LYS A 166 2.54 -8.28 -12.77
C LYS A 166 3.63 -9.22 -12.26
N ASN A 167 3.27 -10.37 -11.72
CA ASN A 167 4.27 -11.37 -11.36
C ASN A 167 4.89 -11.97 -12.64
N CYS A 168 6.21 -12.09 -12.67
CA CYS A 168 6.96 -12.70 -13.75
C CYS A 168 8.20 -13.35 -13.16
N GLU A 169 8.37 -14.67 -13.37
CA GLU A 169 9.51 -15.45 -12.86
C GLU A 169 9.82 -15.12 -11.38
N ASP A 170 11.03 -14.66 -11.08
CA ASP A 170 11.48 -14.34 -9.73
C ASP A 170 11.15 -12.90 -9.30
N ILE A 171 10.40 -12.13 -10.13
CA ILE A 171 10.05 -10.74 -9.85
C ILE A 171 8.54 -10.64 -9.57
N SER A 172 8.23 -10.14 -8.39
CA SER A 172 6.87 -10.03 -7.90
C SER A 172 6.23 -8.67 -8.20
N ASN A 173 4.91 -8.67 -8.31
CA ASN A 173 4.15 -7.43 -8.38
C ASN A 173 4.41 -6.56 -7.14
N GLY A 174 4.92 -5.35 -7.35
CA GLY A 174 5.31 -4.42 -6.30
C GLY A 174 6.83 -4.30 -6.12
N ASP A 175 7.64 -5.18 -6.71
CA ASP A 175 9.09 -5.06 -6.70
C ASP A 175 9.52 -3.78 -7.42
N ILE A 176 10.46 -3.08 -6.81
CA ILE A 176 11.00 -1.80 -7.31
C ILE A 176 12.42 -2.02 -7.80
N GLY A 177 12.71 -1.48 -8.97
CA GLY A 177 14.04 -1.54 -9.59
C GLY A 177 14.40 -0.26 -10.33
N TYR A 178 15.57 -0.26 -10.96
CA TYR A 178 16.07 0.84 -11.76
C TYR A 178 16.41 0.38 -13.16
N ILE A 179 16.11 1.20 -14.18
CA ILE A 179 16.50 0.93 -15.56
C ILE A 179 17.99 1.15 -15.68
N THR A 180 18.72 0.07 -15.95
CA THR A 180 20.20 0.07 -16.06
C THR A 180 20.68 0.07 -17.49
N SER A 181 19.84 -0.33 -18.45
CA SER A 181 20.17 -0.29 -19.89
C SER A 181 18.91 -0.02 -20.71
N VAL A 182 19.10 0.67 -21.81
CA VAL A 182 18.10 0.89 -22.87
C VAL A 182 18.81 0.66 -24.19
N THR A 183 18.53 -0.44 -24.86
CA THR A 183 19.04 -0.75 -26.18
C THR A 183 17.94 -0.58 -27.22
N ARG A 184 18.30 -0.03 -28.37
CA ARG A 184 17.41 0.08 -29.53
C ARG A 184 18.05 -0.67 -30.68
N ASP A 185 17.35 -1.67 -31.16
CA ASP A 185 17.62 -2.28 -32.47
C ASP A 185 16.62 -1.75 -33.50
N ASP A 186 16.86 -1.99 -34.79
CA ASP A 186 16.01 -1.49 -35.88
C ASP A 186 14.56 -1.95 -35.80
N THR A 187 14.26 -3.00 -35.04
CA THR A 187 12.93 -3.60 -34.90
C THR A 187 12.33 -3.46 -33.51
N ASP A 188 13.14 -3.47 -32.43
CA ASP A 188 12.65 -3.51 -31.06
C ASP A 188 13.53 -2.69 -30.10
N SER A 189 12.93 -2.29 -28.98
CA SER A 189 13.63 -1.63 -27.88
C SER A 189 13.58 -2.50 -26.66
N VAL A 190 14.74 -2.79 -26.06
CA VAL A 190 14.88 -3.61 -24.86
C VAL A 190 15.30 -2.75 -23.68
N LEU A 191 14.57 -2.86 -22.57
CA LEU A 191 14.93 -2.27 -21.28
C LEU A 191 15.46 -3.36 -20.36
N THR A 192 16.60 -3.10 -19.73
CA THR A 192 17.11 -3.94 -18.63
C THR A 192 16.81 -3.23 -17.30
N VAL A 193 16.21 -3.92 -16.37
CA VAL A 193 15.89 -3.42 -15.02
C VAL A 193 16.61 -4.25 -13.97
N ASP A 194 17.29 -3.60 -13.05
CA ASP A 194 17.90 -4.22 -11.87
C ASP A 194 16.97 -3.99 -10.66
N PHE A 195 16.44 -5.08 -10.10
CA PHE A 195 15.58 -5.10 -8.91
C PHE A 195 16.37 -5.33 -7.60
N GLY A 196 17.70 -5.34 -7.68
CA GLY A 196 18.56 -5.65 -6.54
C GLY A 196 18.70 -7.15 -6.26
N ASP A 197 19.64 -7.48 -5.40
CA ASP A 197 19.95 -8.86 -4.99
C ASP A 197 20.28 -9.79 -6.18
N GLY A 198 20.82 -9.24 -7.29
CA GLY A 198 21.15 -9.98 -8.50
C GLY A 198 19.96 -10.30 -9.40
N ARG A 199 18.76 -9.78 -9.10
CA ARG A 199 17.54 -9.97 -9.90
C ARG A 199 17.48 -8.94 -11.01
N ILE A 200 17.86 -9.35 -12.21
CA ILE A 200 17.86 -8.52 -13.41
C ILE A 200 16.86 -9.11 -14.41
N ALA A 201 16.04 -8.25 -15.00
CA ALA A 201 15.08 -8.65 -16.03
C ALA A 201 15.13 -7.74 -17.25
N GLU A 202 14.86 -8.32 -18.41
CA GLU A 202 14.74 -7.63 -19.67
C GLU A 202 13.28 -7.54 -20.10
N TYR A 203 12.90 -6.40 -20.66
CA TYR A 203 11.54 -6.09 -21.10
C TYR A 203 11.59 -5.59 -22.53
N ASP A 204 10.89 -6.25 -23.42
CA ASP A 204 10.73 -5.85 -24.81
C ASP A 204 9.25 -5.75 -25.22
N GLY A 205 8.98 -5.08 -26.31
CA GLY A 205 7.65 -5.04 -26.92
C GLY A 205 6.50 -4.88 -25.92
N SER A 206 5.68 -5.93 -25.78
CA SER A 206 4.51 -5.94 -24.89
C SER A 206 4.86 -6.04 -23.39
N ASP A 207 6.04 -6.52 -23.06
CA ASP A 207 6.44 -6.73 -21.67
C ASP A 207 6.65 -5.42 -20.93
N LEU A 208 6.91 -4.33 -21.66
CA LEU A 208 6.93 -2.97 -21.13
C LEU A 208 5.61 -2.55 -20.43
N GLU A 209 4.49 -3.23 -20.71
CA GLU A 209 3.25 -3.00 -19.96
C GLU A 209 3.30 -3.52 -18.52
N MET A 210 4.24 -4.40 -18.19
CA MET A 210 4.45 -4.92 -16.85
C MET A 210 5.19 -3.95 -15.93
N LEU A 211 5.66 -2.80 -16.45
CA LEU A 211 6.36 -1.78 -15.71
C LEU A 211 5.51 -0.51 -15.52
N ASP A 212 5.68 0.14 -14.39
CA ASP A 212 5.24 1.50 -14.10
C ASP A 212 6.40 2.32 -13.51
N LEU A 213 6.40 3.65 -13.67
CA LEU A 213 7.27 4.52 -12.88
C LEU A 213 6.93 4.41 -11.39
N ALA A 214 7.92 4.53 -10.51
CA ALA A 214 7.81 4.23 -9.09
C ALA A 214 8.28 5.35 -8.14
N TYR A 215 8.28 6.61 -8.57
CA TYR A 215 8.49 7.76 -7.68
C TYR A 215 7.27 8.00 -6.78
N ALA A 216 6.08 7.76 -7.31
CA ALA A 216 4.82 7.75 -6.58
C ALA A 216 4.10 6.42 -6.76
N SER A 217 3.33 6.00 -5.76
CA SER A 217 2.53 4.77 -5.83
C SER A 217 1.16 4.94 -5.15
N THR A 218 0.30 3.95 -5.34
CA THR A 218 -0.96 3.91 -4.57
C THR A 218 -0.70 3.37 -3.16
N ILE A 219 -1.53 3.81 -2.20
CA ILE A 219 -1.45 3.31 -0.82
C ILE A 219 -1.60 1.77 -0.77
N HIS A 220 -2.42 1.18 -1.64
CA HIS A 220 -2.58 -0.28 -1.72
C HIS A 220 -1.27 -0.99 -2.07
N LYS A 221 -0.50 -0.44 -3.01
CA LYS A 221 0.78 -1.04 -3.43
C LYS A 221 1.91 -0.86 -2.42
N SER A 222 1.77 0.06 -1.46
CA SER A 222 2.72 0.23 -0.38
C SER A 222 2.53 -0.74 0.80
N GLN A 223 1.49 -1.61 0.75
CA GLN A 223 1.29 -2.62 1.78
C GLN A 223 2.50 -3.57 1.85
N GLY A 224 2.99 -3.83 3.06
CA GLY A 224 4.20 -4.63 3.29
C GLY A 224 5.51 -3.85 3.28
N SER A 225 5.55 -2.69 2.62
CA SER A 225 6.76 -1.85 2.56
C SER A 225 6.88 -0.88 3.73
N GLU A 226 8.09 -0.38 3.99
CA GLU A 226 8.40 0.61 5.02
C GLU A 226 9.39 1.64 4.50
N TYR A 227 9.20 2.91 4.91
CA TYR A 227 10.01 4.03 4.46
C TYR A 227 10.37 4.93 5.63
N LYS A 228 11.50 5.65 5.53
CA LYS A 228 11.86 6.66 6.55
C LYS A 228 10.88 7.82 6.53
N SER A 229 10.54 8.32 5.35
CA SER A 229 9.58 9.40 5.17
C SER A 229 8.46 9.00 4.21
N VAL A 230 7.22 9.36 4.56
CA VAL A 230 6.03 9.11 3.75
C VAL A 230 5.27 10.40 3.51
N ILE A 231 5.11 10.76 2.26
CA ILE A 231 4.26 11.88 1.81
C ILE A 231 2.92 11.29 1.37
N ILE A 232 1.83 11.80 1.91
CA ILE A 232 0.47 11.30 1.64
C ILE A 232 -0.36 12.42 1.03
N ASN A 233 -0.89 12.20 -0.17
CA ASN A 233 -1.82 13.12 -0.80
C ASN A 233 -3.27 12.75 -0.50
N LEU A 234 -4.03 13.69 0.09
CA LEU A 234 -5.45 13.49 0.43
C LEU A 234 -6.29 14.68 -0.08
N GLN A 235 -7.09 14.47 -1.10
CA GLN A 235 -8.00 15.47 -1.67
C GLN A 235 -9.45 15.00 -1.59
N CYS A 236 -10.41 15.92 -1.44
CA CYS A 236 -11.84 15.58 -1.45
C CYS A 236 -12.29 14.94 -2.77
N ALA A 237 -11.60 15.24 -3.87
CA ALA A 237 -11.80 14.54 -5.14
C ALA A 237 -11.57 13.01 -5.06
N HIS A 238 -10.85 12.56 -4.02
CA HIS A 238 -10.61 11.15 -3.73
C HIS A 238 -11.70 10.51 -2.85
N ALA A 239 -12.84 11.17 -2.64
CA ALA A 239 -13.85 10.85 -1.62
C ALA A 239 -14.27 9.37 -1.57
N VAL A 240 -14.37 8.71 -2.72
CA VAL A 240 -14.75 7.27 -2.80
C VAL A 240 -13.73 6.39 -2.08
N MET A 241 -12.43 6.74 -2.15
CA MET A 241 -11.33 5.97 -1.57
C MET A 241 -10.97 6.41 -0.15
N LEU A 242 -11.52 7.54 0.33
CA LEU A 242 -11.19 8.09 1.64
C LEU A 242 -11.89 7.30 2.75
N VAL A 243 -11.16 6.31 3.26
CA VAL A 243 -11.60 5.46 4.37
C VAL A 243 -10.49 5.34 5.42
N ARG A 244 -10.87 5.07 6.67
CA ARG A 244 -9.94 5.00 7.80
C ARG A 244 -8.79 3.99 7.59
N PRO A 245 -9.03 2.76 7.12
CA PRO A 245 -7.96 1.81 6.84
C PRO A 245 -6.94 2.33 5.83
N LEU A 246 -7.36 3.15 4.84
CA LEU A 246 -6.46 3.73 3.85
C LEU A 246 -5.44 4.67 4.50
N VAL A 247 -5.92 5.63 5.30
CA VAL A 247 -5.05 6.60 5.98
C VAL A 247 -4.18 5.91 7.03
N TYR A 248 -4.76 4.99 7.80
CA TYR A 248 -4.02 4.19 8.77
C TYR A 248 -2.88 3.40 8.11
N THR A 249 -3.17 2.71 6.99
CA THR A 249 -2.16 1.99 6.23
C THR A 249 -1.05 2.91 5.75
N ALA A 250 -1.38 4.08 5.16
CA ALA A 250 -0.40 5.01 4.64
C ALA A 250 0.53 5.54 5.75
N ILE A 251 -0.01 5.99 6.87
CA ILE A 251 0.75 6.53 8.00
C ILE A 251 1.67 5.48 8.61
N THR A 252 1.20 4.24 8.74
CA THR A 252 1.98 3.15 9.32
C THR A 252 3.11 2.65 8.42
N ARG A 253 3.25 3.16 7.19
CA ARG A 253 4.44 2.90 6.34
C ARG A 253 5.65 3.70 6.78
N ALA A 254 5.47 4.79 7.51
CA ALA A 254 6.55 5.69 7.92
C ALA A 254 7.26 5.19 9.18
N LYS A 255 8.60 5.33 9.18
CA LYS A 255 9.45 5.11 10.36
C LYS A 255 9.75 6.40 11.12
N GLU A 256 10.05 7.49 10.40
CA GLU A 256 10.57 8.72 10.98
C GLU A 256 9.67 9.94 10.70
N ARG A 257 9.05 10.04 9.50
CA ARG A 257 8.28 11.23 9.12
C ARG A 257 7.05 10.90 8.31
N VAL A 258 5.97 11.63 8.58
CA VAL A 258 4.72 11.67 7.81
C VAL A 258 4.43 13.10 7.42
N LEU A 259 4.25 13.35 6.13
CA LEU A 259 3.89 14.64 5.56
C LEU A 259 2.58 14.46 4.79
N ILE A 260 1.48 15.02 5.28
CA ILE A 260 0.19 14.95 4.60
C ILE A 260 -0.02 16.25 3.83
N VAL A 261 -0.28 16.16 2.53
CA VAL A 261 -0.60 17.31 1.66
C VAL A 261 -2.03 17.15 1.16
N GLY A 262 -2.84 18.19 1.31
CA GLY A 262 -4.20 18.20 0.79
C GLY A 262 -5.21 18.88 1.69
N GLU A 263 -6.47 18.48 1.58
CA GLU A 263 -7.57 19.13 2.28
C GLU A 263 -7.80 18.50 3.67
N ARG A 264 -7.88 19.35 4.72
CA ARG A 264 -8.25 18.87 6.07
C ARG A 264 -9.59 18.13 6.07
N ARG A 265 -10.53 18.58 5.23
CA ARG A 265 -11.82 17.92 5.07
C ARG A 265 -11.68 16.48 4.56
N ALA A 266 -10.77 16.25 3.61
CA ALA A 266 -10.48 14.91 3.09
C ALA A 266 -9.93 13.98 4.18
N LEU A 267 -8.99 14.48 5.00
CA LEU A 267 -8.46 13.73 6.14
C LEU A 267 -9.56 13.41 7.17
N CYS A 268 -10.42 14.39 7.50
CA CYS A 268 -11.55 14.19 8.42
C CYS A 268 -12.54 13.13 7.89
N ILE A 269 -12.91 13.20 6.60
CA ILE A 269 -13.77 12.21 5.95
C ILE A 269 -13.14 10.82 6.07
N ALA A 270 -11.88 10.69 5.72
CA ALA A 270 -11.18 9.41 5.75
C ALA A 270 -11.13 8.81 7.16
N ILE A 271 -10.83 9.60 8.19
CA ILE A 271 -10.78 9.12 9.58
C ILE A 271 -12.15 8.71 10.10
N LYS A 272 -13.21 9.45 9.74
CA LYS A 272 -14.58 9.16 10.20
C LYS A 272 -15.19 7.95 9.50
N ARG A 273 -14.84 7.75 8.23
CA ARG A 273 -15.44 6.71 7.40
C ARG A 273 -14.75 5.37 7.65
N THR A 274 -15.49 4.47 8.28
CA THR A 274 -15.15 3.05 8.31
C THR A 274 -15.77 2.42 7.09
N ASP A 275 -15.00 1.97 6.12
CA ASP A 275 -15.55 1.21 5.01
C ASP A 275 -15.88 -0.19 5.50
N THR A 276 -17.03 -0.30 6.05
CA THR A 276 -17.78 -1.52 6.15
C THR A 276 -18.74 -1.59 4.95
N GLU A 277 -18.25 -1.46 3.73
CA GLU A 277 -18.88 -2.27 2.71
C GLU A 277 -18.80 -3.68 3.27
N GLN A 278 -19.93 -4.17 3.72
CA GLN A 278 -20.09 -5.54 4.18
C GLN A 278 -19.59 -6.40 3.01
N ARG A 279 -18.32 -6.80 3.08
CA ARG A 279 -17.74 -7.72 2.11
C ARG A 279 -18.33 -9.11 2.39
N GLY A 280 -19.65 -9.18 2.31
CA GLY A 280 -20.65 -10.15 2.75
C GLY A 280 -20.32 -11.62 2.54
N THR A 281 -19.19 -12.08 3.12
CA THR A 281 -18.81 -13.49 3.06
C THR A 281 -19.58 -14.32 4.07
N MET A 282 -20.21 -13.71 5.07
CA MET A 282 -20.84 -14.38 6.22
C MET A 282 -19.90 -15.35 6.97
N LEU A 283 -18.57 -15.24 6.77
CA LEU A 283 -17.58 -16.16 7.31
C LEU A 283 -17.69 -16.25 8.84
N SER A 284 -17.78 -15.10 9.53
CA SER A 284 -17.91 -15.04 10.98
C SER A 284 -19.17 -15.77 11.48
N ALA A 285 -20.30 -15.60 10.81
CA ALA A 285 -21.55 -16.28 11.17
C ALA A 285 -21.45 -17.80 10.96
N ARG A 286 -20.91 -18.22 9.81
CA ARG A 286 -20.74 -19.64 9.48
C ARG A 286 -19.77 -20.36 10.44
N ILE A 287 -18.68 -19.71 10.84
CA ILE A 287 -17.75 -20.28 11.83
C ILE A 287 -18.47 -20.51 13.16
N LYS A 288 -19.26 -19.53 13.63
CA LYS A 288 -20.02 -19.64 14.89
C LYS A 288 -21.03 -20.80 14.84
N GLU A 289 -21.76 -20.92 13.75
CA GLU A 289 -22.75 -21.98 13.53
C GLU A 289 -22.09 -23.36 13.57
N LEU A 290 -20.99 -23.56 12.83
CA LEU A 290 -20.26 -24.83 12.79
C LEU A 290 -19.73 -25.22 14.17
N ILE A 291 -19.17 -24.28 14.94
CA ILE A 291 -18.65 -24.57 16.30
C ILE A 291 -19.80 -24.89 17.26
N SER A 292 -20.96 -24.23 17.13
CA SER A 292 -22.13 -24.52 17.95
C SER A 292 -22.65 -25.93 17.68
N ASN A 293 -22.68 -26.35 16.43
CA ASN A 293 -23.12 -27.70 16.02
C ASN A 293 -22.16 -28.78 16.55
N VAL A 294 -20.84 -28.55 16.46
CA VAL A 294 -19.83 -29.51 16.98
C VAL A 294 -19.94 -29.63 18.50
N LYS A 295 -20.23 -28.56 19.23
CA LYS A 295 -20.42 -28.63 20.71
C LYS A 295 -21.71 -29.35 21.07
N GLY A 296 -22.80 -29.14 20.30
CA GLY A 296 -24.08 -29.82 20.54
C GLY A 296 -24.00 -31.33 20.31
N ASP A 297 -23.20 -31.79 19.35
CA ASP A 297 -23.01 -33.22 19.10
C ASP A 297 -22.17 -33.91 20.20
N HIS A 298 -21.22 -33.20 20.83
CA HIS A 298 -20.45 -33.71 21.96
C HIS A 298 -21.29 -33.82 23.25
N ASP A 299 -22.21 -32.89 23.51
CA ASP A 299 -23.09 -32.96 24.68
C ASP A 299 -24.16 -34.07 24.55
N ASN A 300 -24.64 -34.33 23.34
CA ASN A 300 -25.60 -35.42 23.09
C ASN A 300 -24.98 -36.81 23.09
N GLY A 301 -23.66 -36.91 22.83
CA GLY A 301 -22.92 -38.21 22.88
C GLY A 301 -22.63 -38.70 24.29
N ASN A 302 -22.65 -37.82 25.32
CA ASN A 302 -22.40 -38.19 26.72
C ASN A 302 -23.68 -38.52 27.53
N LEU A 303 -24.87 -38.46 26.92
CA LEU A 303 -26.14 -38.85 27.54
C LEU A 303 -26.62 -40.26 27.14
N ALA A 304 -25.81 -40.99 26.39
CA ALA A 304 -26.14 -42.32 25.90
C ALA A 304 -25.09 -43.39 26.34
N GLN A 305 -24.56 -43.27 27.58
CA GLN A 305 -23.83 -44.39 28.26
C GLN A 305 -24.40 -44.67 29.63
#